data_6b1e80d703fe37dd5a4c8ef3b9047fd4
#
_entry.id   6b1e80d703fe37dd5a4c8ef3b9047fd4
#
_cell.length_a   1.000
_cell.length_b   1.000
_cell.length_c   1.000
_cell.angle_alpha   90.00
_cell.angle_beta   90.00
_cell.angle_gamma   90.00
#
_symmetry.space_group_name_H-M   'P 1'
#
loop_
_entity.id
_entity.type
_entity.pdbx_description
1 polymer ?
#
loop_
_entity_poly.entity_id
_entity_poly.type
_entity_poly.pdbx_seq_one_letter_code
_entity_poly.pdbx_strand_id
1 'polypeptide(L)'
;PASLAESYREQDKLVLQKGYDVKDQLELHLYPDRDPGWCLSNKIALRDKDHQIIGLCGTSRDLGMRDQRHPVYHRIAAAVRHIHTHFGETVPMVELEQITNLSVAQIERYFHKIFSLTPRQFMIKVKLDAATGMLVDRQRSITDIAATCGYQDHSAFSRMFKSTVGMTPSEYREVLLSTTKCE
;
A
#
# COMPACT_ATOMS: atom_id res chain seq x y z
N PRO A 1 -16.55 13.83 11.36
CA PRO A 1 -16.39 15.02 10.55
C PRO A 1 -16.61 14.66 9.08
N ALA A 2 -17.20 15.59 8.28
CA ALA A 2 -17.51 15.37 6.87
C ALA A 2 -16.27 14.99 6.06
N SER A 3 -15.10 15.57 6.38
CA SER A 3 -13.82 15.29 5.72
C SER A 3 -13.35 13.84 5.82
N LEU A 4 -13.57 13.16 6.94
CA LEU A 4 -13.20 11.74 7.09
C LEU A 4 -14.13 10.84 6.26
N ALA A 5 -15.43 11.13 6.28
CA ALA A 5 -16.40 10.39 5.48
C ALA A 5 -16.14 10.55 3.97
N GLU A 6 -15.65 11.71 3.55
CA GLU A 6 -15.30 11.99 2.16
C GLU A 6 -14.04 11.20 1.73
N SER A 7 -13.01 11.15 2.57
CA SER A 7 -11.83 10.32 2.33
C SER A 7 -12.18 8.84 2.17
N TYR A 8 -13.05 8.29 3.00
CA TYR A 8 -13.50 6.89 2.88
C TYR A 8 -14.28 6.66 1.59
N ARG A 9 -15.16 7.58 1.21
CA ARG A 9 -15.91 7.49 -0.05
C ARG A 9 -15.01 7.56 -1.28
N GLU A 10 -13.97 8.39 -1.25
CA GLU A 10 -13.00 8.46 -2.36
C GLU A 10 -12.22 7.16 -2.52
N GLN A 11 -11.81 6.55 -1.42
CA GLN A 11 -11.17 5.23 -1.45
C GLN A 11 -12.12 4.16 -1.99
N ASP A 12 -13.37 4.13 -1.53
CA ASP A 12 -14.39 3.20 -2.02
C ASP A 12 -14.62 3.38 -3.53
N LYS A 13 -14.65 4.63 -4.02
CA LYS A 13 -14.73 4.92 -5.46
C LYS A 13 -13.51 4.41 -6.23
N LEU A 14 -12.31 4.55 -5.68
CA LEU A 14 -11.10 4.05 -6.32
C LEU A 14 -11.15 2.51 -6.48
N VAL A 15 -11.60 1.81 -5.45
CA VAL A 15 -11.74 0.35 -5.49
C VAL A 15 -12.86 -0.06 -6.45
N LEU A 16 -14.04 0.53 -6.34
CA LEU A 16 -15.22 0.13 -7.10
C LEU A 16 -15.17 0.53 -8.58
N GLN A 17 -14.61 1.70 -8.90
CA GLN A 17 -14.61 2.22 -10.26
C GLN A 17 -13.34 1.90 -11.04
N LYS A 18 -12.20 1.86 -10.34
CA LYS A 18 -10.89 1.66 -10.96
C LYS A 18 -10.28 0.30 -10.64
N GLY A 19 -10.84 -0.45 -9.71
CA GLY A 19 -10.32 -1.75 -9.27
C GLY A 19 -8.98 -1.67 -8.55
N TYR A 20 -8.60 -0.50 -8.04
CA TYR A 20 -7.37 -0.34 -7.26
C TYR A 20 -7.60 -0.73 -5.81
N ASP A 21 -6.84 -1.71 -5.34
CA ASP A 21 -6.85 -2.07 -3.93
C ASP A 21 -6.23 -0.96 -3.07
N VAL A 22 -6.82 -0.72 -1.92
CA VAL A 22 -6.24 0.10 -0.85
C VAL A 22 -5.56 -0.86 0.14
N LYS A 23 -4.26 -0.70 0.36
CA LYS A 23 -3.48 -1.58 1.24
C LYS A 23 -2.73 -0.78 2.30
N ASP A 24 -2.77 -1.30 3.53
CA ASP A 24 -2.06 -0.76 4.71
C ASP A 24 -2.26 0.75 4.93
N GLN A 25 -3.46 1.24 4.63
CA GLN A 25 -3.80 2.64 4.83
C GLN A 25 -3.98 2.93 6.32
N LEU A 26 -3.14 3.81 6.85
CA LEU A 26 -3.27 4.28 8.24
C LEU A 26 -4.34 5.39 8.31
N GLU A 27 -5.42 5.13 9.01
CA GLU A 27 -6.60 5.98 9.08
C GLU A 27 -7.05 6.25 10.49
N LEU A 28 -7.63 7.43 10.72
CA LEU A 28 -8.27 7.77 11.98
C LEU A 28 -9.73 7.34 11.94
N HIS A 29 -10.11 6.38 12.78
CA HIS A 29 -11.49 5.95 12.96
C HIS A 29 -12.18 6.68 14.11
N LEU A 30 -13.45 7.01 13.92
CA LEU A 30 -14.34 7.51 14.96
C LEU A 30 -15.19 6.36 15.44
N TYR A 31 -15.06 5.99 16.69
CA TYR A 31 -15.87 4.95 17.32
C TYR A 31 -17.06 5.58 18.06
N PRO A 32 -18.24 4.96 18.03
CA PRO A 32 -19.43 5.48 18.74
C PRO A 32 -19.23 5.58 20.25
N ASP A 33 -18.54 4.60 20.83
CA ASP A 33 -18.49 4.38 22.28
C ASP A 33 -17.14 4.72 22.92
N ARG A 34 -16.20 5.26 22.15
CA ARG A 34 -14.86 5.59 22.64
C ARG A 34 -14.19 6.71 21.84
N ASP A 35 -13.07 7.19 22.35
CA ASP A 35 -12.23 8.16 21.64
C ASP A 35 -11.82 7.68 20.24
N PRO A 36 -11.61 8.62 19.29
CA PRO A 36 -11.07 8.30 17.97
C PRO A 36 -9.78 7.47 18.05
N GLY A 37 -9.65 6.50 17.17
CA GLY A 37 -8.51 5.58 17.15
C GLY A 37 -7.91 5.38 15.77
N TRP A 38 -6.64 5.00 15.73
CA TRP A 38 -5.94 4.68 14.50
C TRP A 38 -6.15 3.23 14.12
N CYS A 39 -6.50 3.03 12.85
CA CYS A 39 -6.67 1.72 12.23
C CYS A 39 -5.79 1.58 11.00
N LEU A 40 -5.38 0.36 10.74
CA LEU A 40 -4.77 -0.02 9.49
C LEU A 40 -5.84 -0.70 8.63
N SER A 41 -6.20 -0.03 7.53
CA SER A 41 -7.31 -0.44 6.67
C SER A 41 -6.80 -1.00 5.34
N ASN A 42 -7.47 -2.06 4.87
CA ASN A 42 -7.29 -2.61 3.55
C ASN A 42 -8.65 -2.73 2.88
N LYS A 43 -8.73 -2.44 1.58
CA LYS A 43 -9.94 -2.59 0.78
C LYS A 43 -9.58 -3.24 -0.55
N ILE A 44 -10.31 -4.28 -0.93
CA ILE A 44 -10.10 -5.00 -2.19
C ILE A 44 -11.40 -5.05 -2.99
N ALA A 45 -11.28 -5.01 -4.32
CA ALA A 45 -12.42 -5.19 -5.20
C ALA A 45 -12.86 -6.66 -5.21
N LEU A 46 -14.15 -6.89 -5.01
CA LEU A 46 -14.78 -8.19 -5.23
C LEU A 46 -15.21 -8.27 -6.70
N ARG A 47 -14.87 -9.39 -7.34
CA ARG A 47 -15.15 -9.63 -8.75
C ARG A 47 -15.98 -10.90 -8.91
N ASP A 48 -16.87 -10.88 -9.88
CA ASP A 48 -17.59 -12.09 -10.32
C ASP A 48 -16.72 -12.96 -11.25
N LYS A 49 -17.32 -14.05 -11.76
CA LYS A 49 -16.68 -14.97 -12.71
C LYS A 49 -16.28 -14.31 -14.03
N ASP A 50 -16.92 -13.22 -14.41
CA ASP A 50 -16.65 -12.45 -15.62
C ASP A 50 -15.69 -11.28 -15.36
N HIS A 51 -14.98 -11.28 -14.20
CA HIS A 51 -14.05 -10.26 -13.70
C HIS A 51 -14.66 -8.86 -13.50
N GLN A 52 -16.00 -8.75 -13.51
CA GLN A 52 -16.67 -7.48 -13.23
C GLN A 52 -16.64 -7.20 -11.74
N ILE A 53 -16.40 -5.94 -11.37
CA ILE A 53 -16.41 -5.53 -9.98
C ILE A 53 -17.86 -5.50 -9.49
N ILE A 54 -18.19 -6.38 -8.56
CA ILE A 54 -19.53 -6.51 -7.95
C ILE A 54 -19.63 -5.89 -6.57
N GLY A 55 -18.49 -5.48 -6.00
CA GLY A 55 -18.44 -4.88 -4.67
C GLY A 55 -17.02 -4.66 -4.18
N LEU A 56 -16.89 -4.34 -2.92
CA LEU A 56 -15.60 -4.29 -2.23
C LEU A 56 -15.69 -5.03 -0.89
N CYS A 57 -14.54 -5.56 -0.45
CA CYS A 57 -14.33 -6.07 0.89
C CYS A 57 -13.30 -5.20 1.60
N GLY A 58 -13.63 -4.75 2.82
CA GLY A 58 -12.72 -3.97 3.66
C GLY A 58 -12.39 -4.71 4.95
N THR A 59 -11.13 -4.61 5.38
CA THR A 59 -10.69 -5.01 6.71
C THR A 59 -10.05 -3.82 7.40
N SER A 60 -10.31 -3.68 8.69
CA SER A 60 -9.71 -2.64 9.50
C SER A 60 -9.15 -3.25 10.78
N ARG A 61 -7.85 -3.07 11.01
CA ARG A 61 -7.17 -3.50 12.22
C ARG A 61 -7.00 -2.31 13.16
N ASP A 62 -7.72 -2.31 14.26
CA ASP A 62 -7.50 -1.35 15.33
C ASP A 62 -6.10 -1.53 15.91
N LEU A 63 -5.33 -0.45 15.99
CA LEU A 63 -3.99 -0.47 16.54
C LEU A 63 -3.96 -0.42 18.07
N GLY A 64 -5.14 -0.37 18.71
CA GLY A 64 -5.34 -0.64 20.13
C GLY A 64 -4.59 0.25 21.11
N MET A 65 -4.21 1.45 20.71
CA MET A 65 -3.32 2.28 21.52
C MET A 65 -4.05 3.20 22.45
N ARG A 66 -3.79 3.08 23.75
CA ARG A 66 -4.30 3.98 24.80
C ARG A 66 -3.90 5.45 24.63
N ASP A 67 -2.88 5.73 23.80
CA ASP A 67 -2.35 7.08 23.55
C ASP A 67 -2.62 7.54 22.10
N GLN A 68 -3.85 7.38 21.65
CA GLN A 68 -4.27 7.68 20.27
C GLN A 68 -4.29 9.16 19.92
N ARG A 69 -4.22 10.03 20.93
CA ARG A 69 -4.10 11.49 20.75
C ARG A 69 -2.67 11.94 20.45
N HIS A 70 -1.72 11.01 20.45
CA HIS A 70 -0.33 11.39 20.24
C HIS A 70 -0.11 11.89 18.80
N PRO A 71 0.37 13.13 18.61
CA PRO A 71 0.56 13.74 17.28
C PRO A 71 1.40 12.93 16.31
N VAL A 72 2.17 11.97 16.83
CA VAL A 72 3.07 11.12 16.06
C VAL A 72 2.36 10.29 14.99
N TYR A 73 1.12 9.84 15.24
CA TYR A 73 0.40 9.03 14.24
C TYR A 73 0.04 9.82 13.01
N HIS A 74 -0.36 11.09 13.15
CA HIS A 74 -0.56 11.99 12.01
C HIS A 74 0.72 12.18 11.21
N ARG A 75 1.87 12.28 11.89
CA ARG A 75 3.18 12.42 11.26
C ARG A 75 3.55 11.15 10.48
N ILE A 76 3.38 9.97 11.08
CA ILE A 76 3.62 8.69 10.40
C ILE A 76 2.64 8.49 9.23
N ALA A 77 1.36 8.85 9.36
CA ALA A 77 0.40 8.80 8.26
C ALA A 77 0.82 9.71 7.09
N ALA A 78 1.42 10.87 7.37
CA ALA A 78 1.97 11.73 6.33
C ALA A 78 3.14 11.07 5.58
N ALA A 79 4.08 10.43 6.31
CA ALA A 79 5.17 9.67 5.70
C ALA A 79 4.67 8.50 4.85
N VAL A 80 3.70 7.73 5.34
CA VAL A 80 3.09 6.62 4.61
C VAL A 80 2.44 7.12 3.31
N ARG A 81 1.66 8.18 3.38
CA ARG A 81 1.03 8.78 2.20
C ARG A 81 2.07 9.25 1.19
N HIS A 82 3.14 9.90 1.66
CA HIS A 82 4.24 10.33 0.81
C HIS A 82 4.90 9.16 0.08
N ILE A 83 5.21 8.07 0.79
CA ILE A 83 5.78 6.84 0.21
C ILE A 83 4.84 6.26 -0.88
N HIS A 84 3.54 6.18 -0.62
CA HIS A 84 2.57 5.68 -1.60
C HIS A 84 2.47 6.57 -2.84
N THR A 85 2.56 7.89 -2.67
CA THR A 85 2.47 8.84 -3.80
C THR A 85 3.73 8.82 -4.66
N HIS A 86 4.91 8.58 -4.04
CA HIS A 86 6.22 8.66 -4.70
C HIS A 86 6.90 7.28 -4.83
N PHE A 87 6.12 6.20 -4.92
CA PHE A 87 6.69 4.84 -4.96
C PHE A 87 7.61 4.59 -6.18
N GLY A 88 7.42 5.31 -7.28
CA GLY A 88 8.30 5.26 -8.46
C GLY A 88 9.64 5.99 -8.29
N GLU A 89 9.84 6.65 -7.16
CA GLU A 89 11.02 7.46 -6.89
C GLU A 89 11.87 6.86 -5.75
N THR A 90 13.03 7.45 -5.53
CA THR A 90 13.83 7.17 -4.34
C THR A 90 13.43 8.15 -3.25
N VAL A 91 12.81 7.67 -2.18
CA VAL A 91 12.45 8.48 -1.02
C VAL A 91 13.55 8.35 0.04
N PRO A 92 14.42 9.36 0.23
CA PRO A 92 15.47 9.32 1.23
C PRO A 92 14.91 9.51 2.64
N MET A 93 15.56 8.93 3.65
CA MET A 93 15.11 9.04 5.04
C MET A 93 15.07 10.49 5.53
N VAL A 94 15.97 11.36 5.04
CA VAL A 94 15.99 12.79 5.39
C VAL A 94 14.69 13.50 4.98
N GLU A 95 14.08 13.09 3.89
CA GLU A 95 12.80 13.64 3.44
C GLU A 95 11.66 13.21 4.39
N LEU A 96 11.68 11.97 4.85
CA LEU A 96 10.74 11.51 5.88
C LEU A 96 10.94 12.21 7.22
N GLU A 97 12.18 12.56 7.60
CA GLU A 97 12.46 13.38 8.79
C GLU A 97 11.81 14.77 8.66
N GLN A 98 11.94 15.39 7.49
CA GLN A 98 11.33 16.71 7.22
C GLN A 98 9.80 16.66 7.27
N ILE A 99 9.18 15.65 6.64
CA ILE A 99 7.73 15.49 6.61
C ILE A 99 7.16 15.20 8.00
N THR A 100 7.84 14.34 8.76
CA THR A 100 7.34 13.89 10.06
C THR A 100 7.79 14.76 11.21
N ASN A 101 8.86 15.55 11.06
CA ASN A 101 9.58 16.20 12.14
C ASN A 101 9.94 15.20 13.27
N LEU A 102 10.45 14.02 12.87
CA LEU A 102 10.93 12.95 13.74
C LEU A 102 12.32 12.55 13.25
N SER A 103 13.20 12.12 14.18
CA SER A 103 14.49 11.54 13.80
C SER A 103 14.31 10.18 13.12
N VAL A 104 15.31 9.76 12.33
CA VAL A 104 15.33 8.44 11.66
C VAL A 104 15.00 7.31 12.66
N ALA A 105 15.64 7.31 13.83
CA ALA A 105 15.42 6.31 14.86
C ALA A 105 13.97 6.29 15.39
N GLN A 106 13.33 7.46 15.49
CA GLN A 106 11.91 7.53 15.86
C GLN A 106 11.01 7.00 14.76
N ILE A 107 11.29 7.35 13.49
CA ILE A 107 10.55 6.85 12.33
C ILE A 107 10.64 5.33 12.28
N GLU A 108 11.85 4.76 12.35
CA GLU A 108 12.06 3.31 12.37
C GLU A 108 11.30 2.61 13.49
N ARG A 109 11.36 3.15 14.71
CA ARG A 109 10.63 2.59 15.86
C ARG A 109 9.11 2.59 15.63
N TYR A 110 8.55 3.67 15.07
CA TYR A 110 7.11 3.74 14.81
C TYR A 110 6.69 2.89 13.63
N PHE A 111 7.46 2.84 12.55
CA PHE A 111 7.18 1.93 11.44
C PHE A 111 7.20 0.48 11.92
N HIS A 112 8.20 0.08 12.70
CA HIS A 112 8.23 -1.27 13.26
C HIS A 112 7.04 -1.56 14.17
N LYS A 113 6.65 -0.59 15.01
CA LYS A 113 5.51 -0.74 15.93
C LYS A 113 4.17 -0.87 15.20
N ILE A 114 3.96 -0.12 14.13
CA ILE A 114 2.68 -0.04 13.40
C ILE A 114 2.58 -1.14 12.35
N PHE A 115 3.63 -1.29 11.54
CA PHE A 115 3.63 -2.15 10.36
C PHE A 115 4.43 -3.45 10.54
N SER A 116 5.21 -3.58 11.62
CA SER A 116 6.20 -4.65 11.83
C SER A 116 7.29 -4.68 10.73
N LEU A 117 7.52 -3.56 10.09
CA LEU A 117 8.49 -3.35 9.01
C LEU A 117 9.35 -2.12 9.32
N THR A 118 10.58 -2.10 8.79
CA THR A 118 11.34 -0.86 8.70
C THR A 118 10.76 0.04 7.60
N PRO A 119 11.04 1.37 7.61
CA PRO A 119 10.61 2.26 6.52
C PRO A 119 11.06 1.77 5.14
N ARG A 120 12.30 1.26 5.04
CA ARG A 120 12.85 0.72 3.79
C ARG A 120 12.11 -0.52 3.30
N GLN A 121 11.79 -1.45 4.21
CA GLN A 121 10.97 -2.62 3.89
C GLN A 121 9.55 -2.22 3.48
N PHE A 122 8.98 -1.21 4.12
CA PHE A 122 7.68 -0.67 3.75
C PHE A 122 7.68 -0.05 2.34
N MET A 123 8.73 0.72 1.99
CA MET A 123 8.90 1.25 0.62
C MET A 123 8.98 0.13 -0.43
N ILE A 124 9.73 -0.93 -0.14
CA ILE A 124 9.82 -2.11 -1.03
C ILE A 124 8.45 -2.77 -1.18
N LYS A 125 7.72 -2.95 -0.07
CA LYS A 125 6.36 -3.50 -0.09
C LYS A 125 5.42 -2.68 -0.99
N VAL A 126 5.43 -1.35 -0.85
CA VAL A 126 4.60 -0.45 -1.68
C VAL A 126 4.94 -0.58 -3.16
N LYS A 127 6.24 -0.66 -3.51
CA LYS A 127 6.67 -0.90 -4.90
C LYS A 127 6.19 -2.26 -5.43
N LEU A 128 6.26 -3.31 -4.61
CA LEU A 128 5.77 -4.65 -4.98
C LEU A 128 4.26 -4.68 -5.17
N ASP A 129 3.52 -4.04 -4.28
CA ASP A 129 2.06 -3.96 -4.38
C ASP A 129 1.63 -3.24 -5.67
N ALA A 130 2.32 -2.16 -6.03
CA ALA A 130 2.10 -1.48 -7.30
C ALA A 130 2.47 -2.35 -8.51
N ALA A 131 3.63 -3.04 -8.45
CA ALA A 131 4.08 -3.93 -9.51
C ALA A 131 3.12 -5.10 -9.74
N THR A 132 2.66 -5.77 -8.68
CA THR A 132 1.70 -6.89 -8.78
C THR A 132 0.38 -6.45 -9.40
N GLY A 133 -0.12 -5.26 -9.06
CA GLY A 133 -1.29 -4.67 -9.71
C GLY A 133 -1.11 -4.43 -11.22
N MET A 134 0.08 -3.95 -11.61
CA MET A 134 0.39 -3.71 -13.03
C MET A 134 0.65 -5.00 -13.82
N LEU A 135 1.10 -6.09 -13.17
CA LEU A 135 1.37 -7.37 -13.82
C LEU A 135 0.09 -8.05 -14.36
N VAL A 136 -1.08 -7.68 -13.88
CA VAL A 136 -2.38 -8.15 -14.39
C VAL A 136 -2.59 -7.69 -15.84
N ASP A 137 -2.09 -6.51 -16.20
CA ASP A 137 -2.17 -5.99 -17.57
C ASP A 137 -1.13 -6.66 -18.47
N ARG A 138 -1.60 -7.48 -19.41
CA ARG A 138 -0.77 -8.21 -20.40
C ARG A 138 -0.01 -7.29 -21.34
N GLN A 139 -0.54 -6.10 -21.58
CA GLN A 139 0.01 -5.17 -22.58
C GLN A 139 1.24 -4.41 -22.00
N ARG A 140 1.36 -4.34 -20.69
CA ARG A 140 2.52 -3.70 -20.05
C ARG A 140 3.73 -4.63 -20.05
N SER A 141 4.84 -4.16 -20.57
CA SER A 141 6.11 -4.91 -20.49
C SER A 141 6.62 -4.94 -19.05
N ILE A 142 7.37 -5.99 -18.70
CA ILE A 142 8.03 -6.06 -17.38
C ILE A 142 9.02 -4.91 -17.21
N THR A 143 9.65 -4.45 -18.30
CA THR A 143 10.56 -3.30 -18.31
C THR A 143 9.83 -2.01 -17.96
N ASP A 144 8.65 -1.77 -18.52
CA ASP A 144 7.84 -0.58 -18.20
C ASP A 144 7.36 -0.59 -16.76
N ILE A 145 7.00 -1.77 -16.24
CA ILE A 145 6.61 -1.94 -14.83
C ILE A 145 7.82 -1.64 -13.93
N ALA A 146 9.00 -2.17 -14.25
CA ALA A 146 10.22 -1.89 -13.51
C ALA A 146 10.53 -0.38 -13.48
N ALA A 147 10.45 0.29 -14.63
CA ALA A 147 10.67 1.72 -14.76
C ALA A 147 9.64 2.51 -13.92
N THR A 148 8.37 2.15 -13.99
CA THR A 148 7.28 2.76 -13.19
C THR A 148 7.52 2.60 -11.69
N CYS A 149 8.12 1.49 -11.25
CA CYS A 149 8.51 1.24 -9.85
C CYS A 149 9.85 1.90 -9.48
N GLY A 150 10.45 2.70 -10.37
CA GLY A 150 11.68 3.44 -10.11
C GLY A 150 12.96 2.62 -10.21
N TYR A 151 12.94 1.51 -10.96
CA TYR A 151 14.13 0.72 -11.25
C TYR A 151 14.67 1.09 -12.63
N GLN A 152 15.93 1.51 -12.68
CA GLN A 152 16.63 1.80 -13.96
C GLN A 152 17.00 0.54 -14.73
N ASP A 153 17.09 -0.59 -14.02
CA ASP A 153 17.49 -1.89 -14.58
C ASP A 153 16.41 -2.94 -14.27
N HIS A 154 15.88 -3.53 -15.34
CA HIS A 154 14.92 -4.65 -15.28
C HIS A 154 15.46 -5.83 -14.45
N SER A 155 16.77 -6.11 -14.53
CA SER A 155 17.38 -7.23 -13.80
C SER A 155 17.39 -6.96 -12.28
N ALA A 156 17.64 -5.70 -11.87
CA ALA A 156 17.57 -5.30 -10.46
C ALA A 156 16.15 -5.44 -9.91
N PHE A 157 15.15 -5.01 -10.68
CA PHE A 157 13.74 -5.19 -10.35
C PHE A 157 13.39 -6.68 -10.22
N SER A 158 13.74 -7.50 -11.21
CA SER A 158 13.44 -8.94 -11.23
C SER A 158 14.09 -9.68 -10.07
N ARG A 159 15.32 -9.35 -9.69
CA ARG A 159 16.00 -9.91 -8.52
C ARG A 159 15.29 -9.53 -7.22
N MET A 160 14.93 -8.25 -7.05
CA MET A 160 14.21 -7.77 -5.89
C MET A 160 12.84 -8.46 -5.77
N PHE A 161 12.09 -8.50 -6.88
CA PHE A 161 10.78 -9.14 -6.92
C PHE A 161 10.89 -10.62 -6.55
N LYS A 162 11.82 -11.38 -7.18
CA LYS A 162 12.04 -12.80 -6.89
C LYS A 162 12.48 -13.05 -5.46
N SER A 163 13.33 -12.21 -4.89
CA SER A 163 13.80 -12.39 -3.50
C SER A 163 12.68 -12.19 -2.48
N THR A 164 11.64 -11.42 -2.81
CA THR A 164 10.56 -11.10 -1.89
C THR A 164 9.32 -11.96 -2.14
N VAL A 165 8.99 -12.22 -3.41
CA VAL A 165 7.77 -12.96 -3.81
C VAL A 165 8.04 -14.46 -4.01
N GLY A 166 9.32 -14.85 -4.18
CA GLY A 166 9.72 -16.23 -4.43
C GLY A 166 9.77 -16.63 -5.91
N MET A 167 9.23 -15.81 -6.82
CA MET A 167 9.22 -16.05 -8.27
C MET A 167 9.50 -14.75 -9.04
N THR A 168 9.91 -14.87 -10.29
CA THR A 168 10.14 -13.71 -11.16
C THR A 168 8.83 -13.02 -11.54
N PRO A 169 8.86 -11.72 -11.95
CA PRO A 169 7.67 -11.02 -12.43
C PRO A 169 6.97 -11.73 -13.58
N SER A 170 7.73 -12.35 -14.50
CA SER A 170 7.16 -13.10 -15.62
C SER A 170 6.45 -14.37 -15.17
N GLU A 171 7.08 -15.18 -14.29
CA GLU A 171 6.47 -16.35 -13.69
C GLU A 171 5.21 -15.98 -12.90
N TYR A 172 5.24 -14.89 -12.13
CA TYR A 172 4.08 -14.41 -11.39
C TYR A 172 2.92 -14.03 -12.32
N ARG A 173 3.20 -13.33 -13.43
CA ARG A 173 2.21 -13.02 -14.47
C ARG A 173 1.61 -14.28 -15.05
N GLU A 174 2.41 -15.29 -15.38
CA GLU A 174 1.92 -16.55 -15.93
C GLU A 174 0.98 -17.28 -14.96
N VAL A 175 1.33 -17.30 -13.68
CA VAL A 175 0.46 -17.88 -12.63
C VAL A 175 -0.87 -17.15 -12.57
N LEU A 176 -0.86 -15.79 -12.51
CA LEU A 176 -2.09 -15.00 -12.53
C LEU A 176 -2.98 -15.31 -13.73
N LEU A 177 -2.37 -15.48 -14.90
CA LEU A 177 -3.09 -15.68 -16.15
C LEU A 177 -3.54 -17.12 -16.37
N SER A 178 -2.86 -18.11 -15.76
CA SER A 178 -3.28 -19.52 -15.80
C SER A 178 -4.47 -19.77 -14.88
N THR A 179 -4.51 -19.11 -13.74
CA THR A 179 -5.64 -19.18 -12.79
C THR A 179 -6.93 -18.62 -13.40
N THR A 180 -6.81 -17.72 -14.38
CA THR A 180 -7.94 -17.12 -15.11
C THR A 180 -8.48 -18.01 -16.25
N LYS A 181 -7.78 -19.12 -16.61
CA LYS A 181 -8.19 -20.03 -17.71
C LYS A 181 -8.86 -21.31 -17.25
N CYS A 182 -9.03 -21.53 -15.96
CA CYS A 182 -9.68 -22.73 -15.39
C CYS A 182 -11.17 -22.50 -15.10
N GLU A 183 -11.88 -21.87 -16.05
CA GLU A 183 -13.36 -21.90 -16.12
C GLU A 183 -13.81 -22.08 -17.57
#